data_fc92e13f5145a484cf279aa5ae7dfbeb
#
_entry.id   fc92e13f5145a484cf279aa5ae7dfbeb
#
_cell.length_a   1.000
_cell.length_b   1.000
_cell.length_c   1.000
_cell.angle_alpha   90.00
_cell.angle_beta   90.00
_cell.angle_gamma   90.00
#
_symmetry.space_group_name_H-M   'P 1'
#
loop_
_entity.id
_entity.type
_entity.pdbx_description
1 polymer ?
#
loop_
_entity_poly.entity_id
_entity_poly.type
_entity_poly.pdbx_seq_one_letter_code
_entity_poly.pdbx_strand_id
1 'polypeptide(L)'
;YTLSLHDALPILSNYAKYMELMNEAATNIGESAPFSDITINQWREAEKDPNGISASGYPNYVAYPNTDWYDEIYSNDWMMKHSLSVTGQEGRTGYNLSISYTDNPGLIKDTGYQRYFLRANVYSDITKWLRIGTRVWGYHTDQKKSDTGSLTNINTQKMIPGVYPYYDGKYGAPEANEED
;
A
#
# COMPACT_ATOMS: atom_id res chain seq x y z
N TYR A 1 2.55 4.70 24.65
CA TYR A 1 1.65 3.78 23.97
C TYR A 1 1.53 4.24 22.52
N THR A 2 2.30 3.62 21.64
CA THR A 2 2.06 3.70 20.20
C THR A 2 0.94 2.69 19.90
N LEU A 3 -0.26 3.18 19.71
CA LEU A 3 -1.34 2.40 19.08
C LEU A 3 -0.84 2.06 17.67
N SER A 4 -0.52 0.80 17.42
CA SER A 4 -0.33 0.33 16.06
C SER A 4 -1.71 0.33 15.38
N LEU A 5 -1.76 0.65 14.10
CA LEU A 5 -3.00 0.57 13.31
C LEU A 5 -3.65 -0.84 13.36
N HIS A 6 -2.87 -1.86 13.69
CA HIS A 6 -3.35 -3.23 13.91
C HIS A 6 -4.20 -3.40 15.17
N ASP A 7 -4.06 -2.52 16.17
CA ASP A 7 -4.84 -2.61 17.41
C ASP A 7 -6.18 -1.86 17.33
N ALA A 8 -6.39 -1.07 16.26
CA ALA A 8 -7.51 -0.14 16.20
C ALA A 8 -8.79 -0.72 15.57
N LEU A 9 -8.70 -1.74 14.71
CA LEU A 9 -9.86 -2.38 14.08
C LEU A 9 -9.53 -3.83 13.74
N PRO A 10 -10.36 -4.80 14.09
CA PRO A 10 -10.23 -6.17 13.61
C PRO A 10 -10.51 -6.18 12.09
N ILE A 11 -9.44 -6.22 11.30
CA ILE A 11 -9.55 -6.45 9.88
C ILE A 11 -9.84 -7.93 9.72
N LEU A 12 -11.05 -8.23 9.24
CA LEU A 12 -11.43 -9.59 8.94
C LEU A 12 -10.81 -9.96 7.59
N SER A 13 -9.72 -10.71 7.62
CA SER A 13 -9.13 -11.38 6.45
C SER A 13 -9.62 -12.81 6.28
N ASN A 14 -10.51 -13.30 7.17
CA ASN A 14 -11.08 -14.64 7.15
C ASN A 14 -12.58 -14.60 6.90
N TYR A 15 -13.00 -15.11 5.75
CA TYR A 15 -14.40 -15.03 5.35
C TYR A 15 -15.30 -15.97 6.16
N ALA A 16 -14.80 -17.15 6.57
CA ALA A 16 -15.56 -18.03 7.47
C ALA A 16 -15.90 -17.32 8.79
N LYS A 17 -14.93 -16.58 9.33
CA LYS A 17 -15.17 -15.76 10.54
C LYS A 17 -16.15 -14.61 10.30
N TYR A 18 -16.07 -13.98 9.13
CA TYR A 18 -17.04 -12.96 8.73
C TYR A 18 -18.47 -13.53 8.70
N MET A 19 -18.66 -14.70 8.07
CA MET A 19 -19.97 -15.35 7.98
C MET A 19 -20.53 -15.70 9.37
N GLU A 20 -19.69 -16.19 10.29
CA GLU A 20 -20.11 -16.45 11.67
C GLU A 20 -20.59 -15.18 12.39
N LEU A 21 -19.86 -14.08 12.27
CA LEU A 21 -20.23 -12.81 12.89
C LEU A 21 -21.50 -12.23 12.28
N MET A 22 -21.71 -12.41 10.98
CA MET A 22 -22.95 -12.00 10.31
C MET A 22 -24.13 -12.84 10.79
N ASN A 23 -23.95 -14.16 10.98
CA ASN A 23 -24.98 -15.04 11.55
C ASN A 23 -25.33 -14.63 12.99
N GLU A 24 -24.31 -14.32 13.81
CA GLU A 24 -24.53 -13.84 15.18
C GLU A 24 -25.27 -12.51 15.19
N ALA A 25 -24.86 -11.56 14.33
CA ALA A 25 -25.50 -10.25 14.23
C ALA A 25 -26.98 -10.37 13.82
N ALA A 26 -27.31 -11.20 12.82
CA ALA A 26 -28.68 -11.45 12.38
C ALA A 26 -29.52 -12.07 13.51
N THR A 27 -28.98 -13.07 14.19
CA THR A 27 -29.65 -13.73 15.32
C THR A 27 -29.93 -12.76 16.47
N ASN A 28 -29.03 -11.85 16.77
CA ASN A 28 -29.18 -10.85 17.83
C ASN A 28 -30.33 -9.87 17.58
N ILE A 29 -30.72 -9.65 16.33
CA ILE A 29 -31.87 -8.82 15.96
C ILE A 29 -33.13 -9.63 15.65
N GLY A 30 -33.10 -10.97 15.86
CA GLY A 30 -34.25 -11.86 15.66
C GLY A 30 -34.43 -12.32 14.20
N GLU A 31 -33.46 -12.16 13.35
CA GLU A 31 -33.43 -12.65 11.97
C GLU A 31 -32.80 -14.05 11.87
N SER A 32 -33.10 -14.75 10.79
CA SER A 32 -32.45 -16.03 10.49
C SER A 32 -31.00 -15.83 10.08
N ALA A 33 -30.14 -16.79 10.43
CA ALA A 33 -28.73 -16.79 10.01
C ALA A 33 -28.62 -16.84 8.48
N PRO A 34 -27.94 -15.86 7.84
CA PRO A 34 -27.82 -15.79 6.38
C PRO A 34 -26.94 -16.90 5.78
N PHE A 35 -25.99 -17.44 6.55
CA PHE A 35 -25.04 -18.45 6.07
C PHE A 35 -25.25 -19.78 6.77
N SER A 36 -25.24 -20.87 6.00
CA SER A 36 -25.33 -22.22 6.54
C SER A 36 -24.00 -22.68 7.16
N ASP A 37 -24.07 -23.60 8.13
CA ASP A 37 -22.85 -24.23 8.69
C ASP A 37 -22.08 -25.02 7.62
N ILE A 38 -22.77 -25.55 6.62
CA ILE A 38 -22.13 -26.24 5.49
C ILE A 38 -21.24 -25.27 4.72
N THR A 39 -21.78 -24.12 4.36
CA THR A 39 -21.06 -23.06 3.64
C THR A 39 -19.82 -22.61 4.44
N ILE A 40 -20.00 -22.30 5.72
CA ILE A 40 -18.90 -21.87 6.58
C ILE A 40 -17.79 -22.92 6.65
N ASN A 41 -18.16 -24.21 6.75
CA ASN A 41 -17.19 -25.29 6.81
C ASN A 41 -16.46 -25.50 5.45
N GLN A 42 -17.09 -25.25 4.32
CA GLN A 42 -16.42 -25.30 3.02
C GLN A 42 -15.27 -24.29 2.95
N TRP A 43 -15.50 -23.05 3.40
CA TRP A 43 -14.43 -22.02 3.50
C TRP A 43 -13.30 -22.43 4.43
N ARG A 44 -13.61 -22.99 5.59
CA ARG A 44 -12.60 -23.48 6.55
C ARG A 44 -11.76 -24.62 6.00
N GLU A 45 -12.36 -25.55 5.26
CA GLU A 45 -11.60 -26.64 4.63
C GLU A 45 -10.74 -26.12 3.48
N ALA A 46 -11.27 -25.23 2.64
CA ALA A 46 -10.54 -24.61 1.54
C ALA A 46 -9.33 -23.80 2.01
N GLU A 47 -9.44 -23.13 3.15
CA GLU A 47 -8.34 -22.36 3.77
C GLU A 47 -7.12 -23.24 4.10
N LYS A 48 -7.31 -24.53 4.39
CA LYS A 48 -6.20 -25.44 4.71
C LYS A 48 -5.32 -25.75 3.49
N ASP A 49 -5.86 -25.68 2.29
CA ASP A 49 -5.15 -25.87 1.02
C ASP A 49 -5.63 -24.85 -0.04
N PRO A 50 -5.15 -23.60 0.02
CA PRO A 50 -5.59 -22.54 -0.90
C PRO A 50 -5.33 -22.84 -2.38
N ASN A 51 -4.31 -23.67 -2.69
CA ASN A 51 -3.95 -24.04 -4.06
C ASN A 51 -4.63 -25.33 -4.53
N GLY A 52 -5.35 -26.02 -3.65
CA GLY A 52 -6.16 -27.17 -4.01
C GLY A 52 -7.24 -26.79 -5.03
N ILE A 53 -7.72 -27.77 -5.78
CA ILE A 53 -8.76 -27.55 -6.78
C ILE A 53 -10.12 -27.85 -6.15
N SER A 54 -11.00 -26.87 -6.21
CA SER A 54 -12.39 -26.98 -5.73
C SER A 54 -13.24 -27.86 -6.63
N ALA A 55 -14.43 -28.20 -6.19
CA ALA A 55 -15.40 -28.95 -6.98
C ALA A 55 -15.82 -28.23 -8.29
N SER A 56 -15.73 -26.89 -8.30
CA SER A 56 -15.98 -26.07 -9.50
C SER A 56 -14.82 -26.03 -10.48
N GLY A 57 -13.68 -26.69 -10.17
CA GLY A 57 -12.50 -26.74 -11.02
C GLY A 57 -11.56 -25.54 -10.90
N TYR A 58 -11.86 -24.59 -10.02
CA TYR A 58 -10.99 -23.45 -9.73
C TYR A 58 -10.12 -23.71 -8.49
N PRO A 59 -8.96 -23.03 -8.38
CA PRO A 59 -8.20 -23.04 -7.13
C PRO A 59 -9.04 -22.56 -5.93
N ASN A 60 -8.81 -23.14 -4.77
CA ASN A 60 -9.57 -22.80 -3.57
C ASN A 60 -9.51 -21.31 -3.21
N TYR A 61 -8.37 -20.62 -3.45
CA TYR A 61 -8.26 -19.18 -3.22
C TYR A 61 -9.14 -18.32 -4.14
N VAL A 62 -9.68 -18.91 -5.22
CA VAL A 62 -10.63 -18.28 -6.16
C VAL A 62 -12.06 -18.66 -5.81
N ALA A 63 -12.32 -19.96 -5.59
CA ALA A 63 -13.65 -20.47 -5.28
C ALA A 63 -14.12 -20.13 -3.86
N TYR A 64 -13.18 -20.07 -2.91
CA TYR A 64 -13.40 -19.79 -1.49
C TYR A 64 -12.40 -18.73 -1.00
N PRO A 65 -12.44 -17.50 -1.51
CA PRO A 65 -11.41 -16.51 -1.25
C PRO A 65 -11.41 -16.03 0.21
N ASN A 66 -10.18 -15.80 0.71
CA ASN A 66 -9.89 -15.17 2.00
C ASN A 66 -8.90 -14.04 1.76
N THR A 67 -9.33 -12.99 1.09
CA THR A 67 -8.45 -11.90 0.66
C THR A 67 -8.17 -10.95 1.80
N ASP A 68 -6.88 -10.74 2.08
CA ASP A 68 -6.43 -9.62 2.90
C ASP A 68 -6.28 -8.37 2.02
N TRP A 69 -7.30 -7.54 2.02
CA TRP A 69 -7.32 -6.33 1.21
C TRP A 69 -6.28 -5.29 1.64
N TYR A 70 -5.76 -5.38 2.87
CA TYR A 70 -4.66 -4.51 3.29
C TYR A 70 -3.37 -4.92 2.59
N ASP A 71 -3.05 -6.21 2.61
CA ASP A 71 -1.89 -6.73 1.90
C ASP A 71 -1.99 -6.55 0.38
N GLU A 72 -3.20 -6.57 -0.16
CA GLU A 72 -3.42 -6.31 -1.58
C GLU A 72 -3.20 -4.85 -1.98
N ILE A 73 -3.60 -3.91 -1.15
CA ILE A 73 -3.63 -2.48 -1.49
C ILE A 73 -2.40 -1.75 -0.96
N TYR A 74 -1.97 -2.09 0.26
CA TYR A 74 -0.89 -1.36 0.91
C TYR A 74 0.46 -2.02 0.70
N SER A 75 1.51 -1.20 0.71
CA SER A 75 2.90 -1.60 0.59
C SER A 75 3.64 -1.26 1.87
N ASN A 76 4.57 -2.15 2.26
CA ASN A 76 5.51 -1.95 3.37
C ASN A 76 6.92 -1.63 2.86
N ASP A 77 7.03 -0.99 1.71
CA ASP A 77 8.31 -0.65 1.10
C ASP A 77 9.09 0.40 1.89
N TRP A 78 10.42 0.35 1.77
CA TRP A 78 11.31 1.23 2.50
C TRP A 78 11.61 2.50 1.72
N MET A 79 11.50 3.65 2.38
CA MET A 79 12.03 4.89 1.84
C MET A 79 13.56 4.87 1.90
N MET A 80 14.21 5.20 0.78
CA MET A 80 15.65 5.33 0.68
C MET A 80 16.04 6.76 0.34
N LYS A 81 17.10 7.25 1.01
CA LYS A 81 17.69 8.56 0.70
C LYS A 81 19.21 8.47 0.70
N HIS A 82 19.81 8.85 -0.41
CA HIS A 82 21.25 8.96 -0.58
C HIS A 82 21.61 10.43 -0.75
N SER A 83 22.66 10.88 -0.07
CA SER A 83 23.14 12.24 -0.18
C SER A 83 24.66 12.26 -0.22
N LEU A 84 25.20 13.03 -1.14
CA LEU A 84 26.63 13.32 -1.24
C LEU A 84 26.83 14.84 -1.20
N SER A 85 27.76 15.30 -0.39
CA SER A 85 28.12 16.70 -0.35
C SER A 85 29.63 16.87 -0.33
N VAL A 86 30.11 17.88 -1.04
CA VAL A 86 31.50 18.28 -1.08
C VAL A 86 31.58 19.75 -0.73
N THR A 87 32.37 20.07 0.27
CA THR A 87 32.61 21.44 0.71
C THR A 87 34.11 21.69 0.70
N GLY A 88 34.55 22.79 0.15
CA GLY A 88 35.96 23.16 0.12
C GLY A 88 36.13 24.67 0.04
N GLN A 89 37.39 25.06 0.28
CA GLN A 89 37.85 26.41 0.09
C GLN A 89 39.23 26.39 -0.50
N GLU A 90 39.44 27.15 -1.55
CA GLU A 90 40.74 27.37 -2.18
C GLU A 90 41.00 28.88 -2.26
N GLY A 91 42.02 29.33 -1.55
CA GLY A 91 42.32 30.74 -1.45
C GLY A 91 41.16 31.57 -0.93
N ARG A 92 40.61 32.42 -1.80
CA ARG A 92 39.43 33.26 -1.49
C ARG A 92 38.11 32.74 -1.97
N THR A 93 38.10 31.55 -2.57
CA THR A 93 36.92 30.95 -3.15
C THR A 93 36.46 29.75 -2.32
N GLY A 94 35.26 29.77 -1.83
CA GLY A 94 34.62 28.66 -1.14
C GLY A 94 33.47 28.07 -1.95
N TYR A 95 33.27 26.78 -1.83
CA TYR A 95 32.19 26.08 -2.51
C TYR A 95 31.54 25.01 -1.61
N ASN A 96 30.27 24.81 -1.86
CA ASN A 96 29.52 23.69 -1.31
C ASN A 96 28.63 23.13 -2.41
N LEU A 97 28.89 21.88 -2.77
CA LEU A 97 28.11 21.15 -3.76
C LEU A 97 27.41 19.99 -3.05
N SER A 98 26.16 19.78 -3.34
CA SER A 98 25.43 18.62 -2.83
C SER A 98 24.47 18.06 -3.86
N ILE A 99 24.39 16.74 -3.90
CA ILE A 99 23.42 15.99 -4.68
C ILE A 99 22.72 15.01 -3.74
N SER A 100 21.44 14.82 -3.93
CA SER A 100 20.71 13.79 -3.22
C SER A 100 19.69 13.11 -4.13
N TYR A 101 19.50 11.85 -3.86
CA TYR A 101 18.47 11.00 -4.44
C TYR A 101 17.56 10.51 -3.32
N THR A 102 16.26 10.61 -3.52
CA THR A 102 15.25 10.07 -2.62
C THR A 102 14.32 9.18 -3.43
N ASP A 103 14.12 7.96 -2.96
CA ASP A 103 13.10 7.03 -3.42
C ASP A 103 12.14 6.80 -2.27
N ASN A 104 10.89 7.22 -2.48
CA ASN A 104 9.85 7.14 -1.47
C ASN A 104 8.63 6.43 -2.07
N PRO A 105 8.58 5.11 -1.94
CA PRO A 105 7.38 4.37 -2.29
C PRO A 105 6.19 4.85 -1.45
N GLY A 106 5.03 4.94 -2.08
CA GLY A 106 3.80 5.28 -1.38
C GLY A 106 3.32 4.16 -0.48
N LEU A 107 2.41 4.48 0.43
CA LEU A 107 1.73 3.46 1.24
C LEU A 107 0.84 2.54 0.41
N ILE A 108 0.38 3.02 -0.74
CA ILE A 108 -0.44 2.24 -1.67
C ILE A 108 0.47 1.69 -2.76
N LYS A 109 0.32 0.41 -3.10
CA LYS A 109 1.08 -0.22 -4.19
C LYS A 109 1.00 0.61 -5.47
N ASP A 110 2.06 0.62 -6.25
CA ASP A 110 2.20 1.38 -7.49
C ASP A 110 2.13 2.91 -7.35
N THR A 111 2.23 3.44 -6.13
CA THR A 111 2.37 4.87 -5.88
C THR A 111 3.73 5.21 -5.30
N GLY A 112 4.13 6.45 -5.39
CA GLY A 112 5.39 6.92 -4.83
C GLY A 112 6.03 8.03 -5.64
N TYR A 113 7.22 8.45 -5.21
CA TYR A 113 8.01 9.39 -5.98
C TYR A 113 9.52 9.13 -5.86
N GLN A 114 10.22 9.46 -6.93
CA GLN A 114 11.67 9.54 -6.98
C GLN A 114 12.07 10.99 -7.18
N ARG A 115 12.99 11.48 -6.37
CA ARG A 115 13.47 12.86 -6.45
C ARG A 115 14.98 12.92 -6.52
N TYR A 116 15.47 13.64 -7.52
CA TYR A 116 16.85 14.06 -7.64
C TYR A 116 16.95 15.54 -7.26
N PHE A 117 17.87 15.87 -6.39
CA PHE A 117 18.09 17.25 -5.94
C PHE A 117 19.57 17.61 -6.07
N LEU A 118 19.84 18.78 -6.61
CA LEU A 118 21.15 19.36 -6.75
C LEU A 118 21.18 20.75 -6.09
N ARG A 119 22.24 21.03 -5.37
CA ARG A 119 22.55 22.36 -4.83
C ARG A 119 24.03 22.67 -5.06
N ALA A 120 24.29 23.88 -5.53
CA ALA A 120 25.63 24.44 -5.66
C ALA A 120 25.66 25.85 -5.07
N ASN A 121 26.54 26.06 -4.10
CA ASN A 121 26.85 27.37 -3.56
C ASN A 121 28.32 27.63 -3.80
N VAL A 122 28.64 28.75 -4.41
CA VAL A 122 30.02 29.19 -4.65
C VAL A 122 30.11 30.66 -4.24
N TYR A 123 31.15 31.03 -3.56
CA TYR A 123 31.47 32.43 -3.23
C TYR A 123 32.92 32.69 -3.41
N SER A 124 33.27 33.94 -3.72
CA SER A 124 34.65 34.38 -3.81
C SER A 124 34.82 35.81 -3.24
N ASP A 125 35.84 35.98 -2.41
CA ASP A 125 36.25 37.30 -1.92
C ASP A 125 37.15 37.99 -2.98
N ILE A 126 36.54 38.82 -3.81
CA ILE A 126 37.22 39.53 -4.90
C ILE A 126 38.18 40.56 -4.31
N THR A 127 37.74 41.27 -3.29
CA THR A 127 38.55 42.21 -2.52
C THR A 127 38.26 42.04 -1.02
N LYS A 128 38.96 42.77 -0.16
CA LYS A 128 38.69 42.75 1.29
C LYS A 128 37.28 43.24 1.67
N TRP A 129 36.65 44.01 0.80
CA TRP A 129 35.30 44.60 1.02
C TRP A 129 34.21 44.02 0.08
N LEU A 130 34.59 43.23 -0.91
CA LEU A 130 33.66 42.71 -1.91
C LEU A 130 33.70 41.17 -1.99
N ARG A 131 32.61 40.56 -1.59
CA ARG A 131 32.32 39.12 -1.79
C ARG A 131 31.23 38.96 -2.83
N ILE A 132 31.49 38.12 -3.83
CA ILE A 132 30.50 37.72 -4.83
C ILE A 132 30.21 36.25 -4.63
N GLY A 133 28.95 35.87 -4.71
CA GLY A 133 28.54 34.49 -4.59
C GLY A 133 27.32 34.18 -5.42
N THR A 134 27.24 32.91 -5.81
CA THR A 134 26.06 32.37 -6.46
C THR A 134 25.55 31.18 -5.70
N ARG A 135 24.23 31.02 -5.72
CA ARG A 135 23.53 29.91 -5.10
C ARG A 135 22.50 29.38 -6.10
N VAL A 136 22.74 28.15 -6.57
CA VAL A 136 21.87 27.48 -7.53
C VAL A 136 21.36 26.20 -6.89
N TRP A 137 20.12 25.89 -7.12
CA TRP A 137 19.53 24.61 -6.75
C TRP A 137 18.46 24.23 -7.77
N GLY A 138 18.25 22.94 -7.88
CA GLY A 138 17.21 22.39 -8.74
C GLY A 138 16.85 20.98 -8.30
N TYR A 139 15.70 20.54 -8.73
CA TYR A 139 15.27 19.17 -8.51
C TYR A 139 14.47 18.65 -9.71
N HIS A 140 14.49 17.36 -9.85
CA HIS A 140 13.60 16.60 -10.71
C HIS A 140 12.85 15.59 -9.88
N THR A 141 11.55 15.45 -10.12
CA THR A 141 10.70 14.51 -9.39
C THR A 141 9.85 13.74 -10.38
N ASP A 142 9.99 12.43 -10.36
CA ASP A 142 9.09 11.48 -11.00
C ASP A 142 8.10 10.98 -9.95
N GLN A 143 6.82 11.15 -10.19
CA GLN A 143 5.77 10.75 -9.28
C GLN A 143 4.81 9.78 -9.97
N LYS A 144 4.70 8.59 -9.41
CA LYS A 144 3.62 7.65 -9.73
C LYS A 144 2.44 7.96 -8.81
N LYS A 145 1.38 8.42 -9.41
CA LYS A 145 0.09 8.61 -8.72
C LYS A 145 -0.79 7.45 -9.10
N SER A 146 -1.44 6.85 -8.13
CA SER A 146 -2.61 6.04 -8.44
C SER A 146 -3.67 6.96 -9.08
N ASP A 147 -4.43 6.46 -10.03
CA ASP A 147 -5.54 7.19 -10.68
C ASP A 147 -6.75 7.29 -9.73
N THR A 148 -6.52 7.92 -8.62
CA THR A 148 -7.25 7.80 -7.38
C THR A 148 -8.17 8.96 -7.08
N GLY A 149 -8.81 9.50 -8.06
CA GLY A 149 -10.07 10.21 -7.76
C GLY A 149 -11.01 9.35 -6.90
N SER A 150 -10.79 8.04 -6.89
CA SER A 150 -11.58 7.06 -6.14
C SER A 150 -10.90 6.48 -4.88
N LEU A 151 -9.58 6.62 -4.67
CA LEU A 151 -8.93 5.98 -3.50
C LEU A 151 -9.31 6.59 -2.16
N THR A 152 -9.72 7.82 -2.11
CA THR A 152 -10.37 8.39 -0.92
C THR A 152 -11.68 7.69 -0.58
N ASN A 153 -12.26 6.96 -1.54
CA ASN A 153 -13.49 6.19 -1.40
C ASN A 153 -13.24 4.67 -1.26
N ILE A 154 -12.00 4.18 -1.41
CA ILE A 154 -11.68 2.78 -1.08
C ILE A 154 -11.71 2.65 0.44
N ASN A 155 -12.87 2.30 0.90
CA ASN A 155 -13.12 1.92 2.27
C ASN A 155 -12.66 0.47 2.44
N THR A 156 -11.31 0.25 2.44
CA THR A 156 -10.71 -1.08 2.62
C THR A 156 -11.30 -1.82 3.81
N GLN A 157 -11.74 -1.08 4.82
CA GLN A 157 -12.42 -1.60 6.01
C GLN A 157 -13.80 -2.20 5.71
N LYS A 158 -14.39 -1.88 4.56
CA LYS A 158 -15.70 -2.41 4.14
C LYS A 158 -15.58 -3.47 3.05
N MET A 159 -14.38 -3.74 2.57
CA MET A 159 -14.19 -4.78 1.58
C MET A 159 -14.33 -6.15 2.21
N ILE A 160 -15.13 -6.99 1.57
CA ILE A 160 -15.43 -8.33 2.04
C ILE A 160 -14.27 -9.26 1.67
N PRO A 161 -13.71 -10.06 2.59
CA PRO A 161 -12.63 -10.99 2.28
C PRO A 161 -13.03 -12.11 1.33
N GLY A 162 -14.33 -12.36 1.15
CA GLY A 162 -14.90 -13.38 0.27
C GLY A 162 -14.84 -13.07 -1.23
N VAL A 163 -14.01 -12.11 -1.67
CA VAL A 163 -13.81 -11.76 -3.07
C VAL A 163 -12.33 -11.90 -3.41
N TYR A 164 -11.99 -12.64 -4.48
CA TYR A 164 -10.60 -12.72 -4.94
C TYR A 164 -10.20 -11.43 -5.67
N PRO A 165 -8.94 -10.94 -5.54
CA PRO A 165 -8.53 -9.70 -6.16
C PRO A 165 -8.38 -9.83 -7.67
N TYR A 166 -7.72 -10.88 -8.14
CA TYR A 166 -7.41 -11.09 -9.56
C TYR A 166 -7.11 -12.56 -9.86
N TYR A 167 -7.70 -13.08 -10.95
CA TYR A 167 -7.45 -14.42 -11.45
C TYR A 167 -7.68 -14.50 -12.97
N ASP A 168 -6.78 -15.14 -13.70
CA ASP A 168 -6.88 -15.40 -15.15
C ASP A 168 -7.30 -14.16 -15.98
N GLY A 169 -6.66 -13.01 -15.71
CA GLY A 169 -6.94 -11.76 -16.42
C GLY A 169 -8.19 -11.01 -15.97
N LYS A 170 -8.87 -11.43 -14.90
CA LYS A 170 -10.14 -10.85 -14.44
C LYS A 170 -10.07 -10.45 -12.97
N TYR A 171 -10.71 -9.35 -12.65
CA TYR A 171 -10.95 -8.93 -11.27
C TYR A 171 -12.16 -9.66 -10.69
N GLY A 172 -12.10 -10.00 -9.40
CA GLY A 172 -13.24 -10.53 -8.68
C GLY A 172 -14.34 -9.49 -8.53
N ALA A 173 -15.58 -9.95 -8.51
CA ALA A 173 -16.75 -9.14 -8.20
C ALA A 173 -17.57 -9.84 -7.11
N PRO A 174 -18.28 -9.09 -6.25
CA PRO A 174 -19.12 -9.68 -5.19
C PRO A 174 -20.14 -10.70 -5.72
N GLU A 175 -20.70 -10.43 -6.89
CA GLU A 175 -21.70 -11.29 -7.55
C GLU A 175 -21.09 -12.55 -8.19
N ALA A 176 -19.76 -12.61 -8.36
CA ALA A 176 -19.10 -13.77 -8.95
C ALA A 176 -19.04 -14.97 -8.00
N ASN A 177 -19.37 -14.78 -6.74
CA ASN A 177 -19.37 -15.82 -5.70
C ASN A 177 -20.80 -16.25 -5.29
N GLU A 178 -21.82 -15.67 -5.90
CA GLU A 178 -23.19 -16.16 -5.81
C GLU A 178 -23.37 -17.30 -6.81
N GLU A 179 -22.86 -18.48 -6.47
CA GLU A 179 -23.37 -19.70 -7.06
C GLU A 179 -24.60 -20.12 -6.25
N ASP A 180 -25.73 -20.05 -6.90
CA ASP A 180 -27.01 -20.67 -6.52
C ASP A 180 -26.87 -22.20 -6.40
#